data_d3966af043e276a7d9763c803ba910dc
#
_entry.id   d3966af043e276a7d9763c803ba910dc
#
_cell.length_a   1.000
_cell.length_b   1.000
_cell.length_c   1.000
_cell.angle_alpha   90.00
_cell.angle_beta   90.00
_cell.angle_gamma   90.00
#
_symmetry.space_group_name_H-M   'P 1'
#
loop_
_entity.id
_entity.type
_entity.pdbx_description
1 polymer ?
#
loop_
_entity_poly.entity_id
_entity_poly.type
_entity_poly.pdbx_seq_one_letter_code
_entity_poly.pdbx_strand_id
1 'polypeptide(L)'
;MLTLAALALVACGGSGGESTATTAAGATTTSTTVADTTPATEPSSTSSSAATSSTTTIPAEPVMPLTGLPITDPAAAQRVALVVKIDNHPDARPQSGLNQADIVFEENVEQLTRFAAVFQTNAPDPVGPIRSGRTQDVELLGSLNKPIFAWSGGNPGVTKAINSSDFVVANVQTNARQQSQSYRSRDRAAPHNLYAQGSGLFTMAPEGATPPPLQFNYRKEGQASTGDSSGGVDLKMDGVNVSWKFDAGSGKYRRFQSGKAHNDAALGQVDASNVVVLVVDYVPSPVDTKSPEAQTTGTGEAYVFSDGKVVHGTWTRNDRLNPFTLTADDGTPMLLTPGRTWVELARTDSTTPLGA
;
A
#
# COMPACT_ATOMS: atom_id res chain seq x y z
N MET A 1 47.41 21.79 -31.89
CA MET A 1 48.60 21.54 -31.05
C MET A 1 48.23 20.42 -30.10
N LEU A 2 48.85 19.28 -30.35
CA LEU A 2 48.83 18.06 -29.54
C LEU A 2 49.51 18.28 -28.19
N THR A 3 49.02 17.64 -27.14
CA THR A 3 49.91 16.93 -26.21
C THR A 3 49.12 15.80 -25.52
N LEU A 4 49.51 14.60 -25.89
CA LEU A 4 49.30 13.33 -25.17
C LEU A 4 50.23 13.29 -23.96
N ALA A 5 49.83 12.72 -22.87
CA ALA A 5 50.76 12.03 -21.96
C ALA A 5 50.05 10.84 -21.29
N ALA A 6 50.69 9.74 -21.39
CA ALA A 6 50.33 8.37 -21.12
C ALA A 6 50.82 7.89 -19.74
N LEU A 7 50.16 6.80 -19.32
CA LEU A 7 50.65 5.63 -18.56
C LEU A 7 51.40 5.78 -17.23
N ALA A 8 50.94 5.06 -16.21
CA ALA A 8 51.71 4.06 -15.50
C ALA A 8 50.81 3.04 -14.77
N LEU A 9 50.90 1.78 -15.19
CA LEU A 9 50.55 0.57 -14.43
C LEU A 9 51.61 0.32 -13.35
N VAL A 10 51.21 -0.12 -12.18
CA VAL A 10 52.04 -0.96 -11.30
C VAL A 10 51.19 -2.10 -10.77
N ALA A 11 51.59 -3.31 -11.13
CA ALA A 11 51.16 -4.60 -10.58
C ALA A 11 52.30 -5.15 -9.71
N CYS A 12 51.99 -5.78 -8.58
CA CYS A 12 52.70 -6.81 -7.83
C CYS A 12 51.81 -7.12 -6.61
N GLY A 13 51.40 -8.32 -6.26
CA GLY A 13 51.97 -9.63 -6.40
C GLY A 13 52.10 -10.27 -5.01
N GLY A 14 51.44 -11.41 -4.79
CA GLY A 14 52.02 -12.46 -4.02
C GLY A 14 51.45 -12.89 -2.69
N SER A 15 51.05 -14.15 -2.69
CA SER A 15 51.17 -15.25 -1.69
C SER A 15 50.18 -15.23 -0.51
N GLY A 16 49.35 -16.24 -0.26
CA GLY A 16 49.66 -17.69 -0.18
C GLY A 16 49.66 -18.10 1.30
N GLY A 17 48.73 -18.93 1.72
CA GLY A 17 48.69 -19.49 3.08
C GLY A 17 47.50 -20.44 3.28
N GLU A 18 47.69 -21.69 2.83
CA GLU A 18 46.94 -22.86 3.29
C GLU A 18 47.28 -23.20 4.75
N SER A 19 46.30 -23.65 5.54
CA SER A 19 46.53 -24.71 6.54
C SER A 19 45.18 -25.26 7.07
N THR A 20 44.87 -26.42 6.62
CA THR A 20 44.70 -27.75 7.26
C THR A 20 43.62 -27.93 8.30
N ALA A 21 42.78 -28.88 7.93
CA ALA A 21 41.77 -29.58 8.74
C ALA A 21 42.42 -30.36 9.89
N THR A 22 41.68 -30.51 10.99
CA THR A 22 41.88 -31.61 11.93
C THR A 22 40.53 -32.15 12.40
N THR A 23 40.34 -33.40 12.03
CA THR A 23 39.29 -34.33 12.47
C THR A 23 39.69 -34.92 13.84
N ALA A 24 38.74 -35.02 14.75
CA ALA A 24 38.86 -36.02 15.83
C ALA A 24 37.49 -36.58 16.18
N ALA A 25 37.41 -37.88 16.04
CA ALA A 25 36.29 -38.77 16.35
C ALA A 25 36.33 -39.29 17.81
N GLY A 26 35.17 -39.70 18.30
CA GLY A 26 35.08 -40.83 19.21
C GLY A 26 34.66 -40.54 20.67
N ALA A 27 33.52 -40.97 21.10
CA ALA A 27 33.35 -42.23 21.83
C ALA A 27 31.91 -42.40 22.38
N THR A 28 31.36 -43.53 22.04
CA THR A 28 30.15 -44.18 22.54
C THR A 28 30.37 -44.71 23.94
N THR A 29 29.40 -44.56 24.84
CA THR A 29 29.25 -45.49 25.96
C THR A 29 27.76 -45.77 26.24
N THR A 30 27.43 -46.98 25.97
CA THR A 30 26.23 -47.72 26.36
C THR A 30 26.33 -48.11 27.82
N SER A 31 25.25 -48.06 28.61
CA SER A 31 25.03 -48.91 29.77
C SER A 31 23.58 -49.16 30.03
N THR A 32 23.31 -50.40 30.21
CA THR A 32 22.10 -51.20 30.29
C THR A 32 21.47 -51.24 31.70
N THR A 33 20.12 -51.31 31.66
CA THR A 33 19.16 -52.13 32.47
C THR A 33 19.29 -52.24 33.98
N VAL A 34 18.17 -52.08 34.70
CA VAL A 34 17.47 -53.16 35.46
C VAL A 34 16.02 -52.70 35.74
N ALA A 35 15.08 -53.60 35.48
CA ALA A 35 13.68 -53.54 35.86
C ALA A 35 13.49 -54.02 37.31
N ASP A 36 12.52 -53.43 38.01
CA ASP A 36 11.86 -54.16 39.11
C ASP A 36 10.36 -53.84 39.18
N THR A 37 9.59 -54.84 39.56
CA THR A 37 8.19 -55.11 39.41
C THR A 37 7.34 -54.71 40.63
N THR A 38 6.23 -54.01 40.39
CA THR A 38 4.83 -54.04 40.90
C THR A 38 4.57 -54.22 42.46
N PRO A 39 3.40 -53.77 43.03
CA PRO A 39 2.06 -53.84 42.46
C PRO A 39 1.12 -52.62 42.72
N ALA A 40 -0.01 -52.66 42.02
CA ALA A 40 -1.14 -51.80 41.94
C ALA A 40 -1.87 -51.42 43.24
N THR A 41 -2.40 -50.17 43.21
CA THR A 41 -3.63 -49.87 43.98
C THR A 41 -4.40 -48.83 43.10
N GLU A 42 -5.56 -49.21 42.60
CA GLU A 42 -6.53 -48.29 41.96
C GLU A 42 -7.10 -47.35 43.03
N PRO A 43 -7.43 -46.12 42.60
CA PRO A 43 -8.68 -45.52 43.03
C PRO A 43 -9.53 -45.01 41.88
N SER A 44 -10.76 -45.39 41.97
CA SER A 44 -12.00 -44.86 41.38
C SER A 44 -11.89 -43.66 40.42
N SER A 45 -12.26 -43.93 39.17
CA SER A 45 -12.58 -42.99 38.16
C SER A 45 -13.88 -42.23 38.45
N THR A 46 -13.77 -40.95 38.83
CA THR A 46 -14.86 -40.00 38.65
C THR A 46 -14.73 -39.44 37.24
N SER A 47 -15.60 -39.90 36.36
CA SER A 47 -15.75 -39.39 35.01
C SER A 47 -16.33 -37.96 35.06
N SER A 48 -15.47 -36.95 35.00
CA SER A 48 -15.89 -35.59 34.70
C SER A 48 -16.06 -35.49 33.17
N SER A 49 -17.32 -35.52 32.73
CA SER A 49 -17.69 -35.22 31.34
C SER A 49 -17.36 -33.75 31.05
N ALA A 50 -16.18 -33.50 30.48
CA ALA A 50 -15.86 -32.23 29.90
C ALA A 50 -16.77 -32.04 28.69
N ALA A 51 -17.76 -31.14 28.82
CA ALA A 51 -18.53 -30.66 27.67
C ALA A 51 -17.58 -29.99 26.71
N THR A 52 -17.27 -30.64 25.61
CA THR A 52 -16.55 -30.08 24.49
C THR A 52 -17.51 -29.08 23.85
N SER A 53 -17.37 -27.79 24.20
CA SER A 53 -18.03 -26.69 23.48
C SER A 53 -17.41 -26.65 22.08
N SER A 54 -18.06 -27.30 21.14
CA SER A 54 -17.77 -27.12 19.71
C SER A 54 -18.13 -25.69 19.36
N THR A 55 -17.14 -24.80 19.39
CA THR A 55 -17.28 -23.46 18.83
C THR A 55 -17.42 -23.66 17.32
N THR A 56 -18.63 -23.66 16.82
CA THR A 56 -18.89 -23.61 15.38
C THR A 56 -18.36 -22.27 14.89
N THR A 57 -17.17 -22.27 14.32
CA THR A 57 -16.61 -21.10 13.66
C THR A 57 -17.46 -20.87 12.41
N ILE A 58 -18.42 -19.94 12.47
CA ILE A 58 -19.14 -19.46 11.30
C ILE A 58 -18.07 -18.89 10.37
N PRO A 59 -17.95 -19.35 9.10
CA PRO A 59 -17.03 -18.75 8.14
C PRO A 59 -17.27 -17.24 8.08
N ALA A 60 -16.22 -16.45 8.14
CA ALA A 60 -16.37 -15.01 7.97
C ALA A 60 -17.00 -14.72 6.60
N GLU A 61 -18.05 -13.91 6.57
CA GLU A 61 -18.67 -13.48 5.31
C GLU A 61 -17.60 -12.83 4.41
N PRO A 62 -17.61 -13.14 3.11
CA PRO A 62 -16.65 -12.57 2.18
C PRO A 62 -16.84 -11.05 2.08
N VAL A 63 -15.72 -10.31 2.07
CA VAL A 63 -15.70 -8.84 2.02
C VAL A 63 -14.97 -8.35 0.78
N MET A 64 -15.23 -7.09 0.41
CA MET A 64 -14.51 -6.38 -0.64
C MET A 64 -13.03 -6.25 -0.26
N PRO A 65 -12.08 -6.70 -1.09
CA PRO A 65 -10.67 -6.82 -0.71
C PRO A 65 -9.95 -5.49 -0.46
N LEU A 66 -10.45 -4.39 -1.03
CA LEU A 66 -9.86 -3.06 -0.87
C LEU A 66 -10.48 -2.24 0.27
N THR A 67 -11.66 -2.62 0.75
CA THR A 67 -12.39 -1.81 1.74
C THR A 67 -12.84 -2.58 2.98
N GLY A 68 -12.81 -3.93 2.97
CA GLY A 68 -13.36 -4.74 4.06
C GLY A 68 -14.89 -4.63 4.22
N LEU A 69 -15.58 -3.92 3.34
CA LEU A 69 -17.05 -3.79 3.35
C LEU A 69 -17.70 -5.10 2.88
N PRO A 70 -18.93 -5.41 3.35
CA PRO A 70 -19.69 -6.54 2.81
C PRO A 70 -19.85 -6.45 1.30
N ILE A 71 -19.82 -7.60 0.61
CA ILE A 71 -20.04 -7.65 -0.84
C ILE A 71 -21.51 -7.43 -1.14
N THR A 72 -21.85 -6.27 -1.67
CA THR A 72 -23.22 -5.93 -2.15
C THR A 72 -23.34 -6.06 -3.66
N ASP A 73 -22.22 -5.99 -4.40
CA ASP A 73 -22.14 -6.23 -5.85
C ASP A 73 -21.10 -7.32 -6.13
N PRO A 74 -21.52 -8.58 -6.35
CA PRO A 74 -20.62 -9.67 -6.67
C PRO A 74 -19.79 -9.44 -7.94
N ALA A 75 -20.31 -8.69 -8.92
CA ALA A 75 -19.57 -8.38 -10.14
C ALA A 75 -18.42 -7.41 -9.85
N ALA A 76 -18.64 -6.40 -9.00
CA ALA A 76 -17.58 -5.51 -8.56
C ALA A 76 -16.50 -6.25 -7.77
N ALA A 77 -16.89 -7.21 -6.91
CA ALA A 77 -15.94 -8.00 -6.12
C ALA A 77 -14.99 -8.86 -6.98
N GLN A 78 -15.40 -9.20 -8.21
CA GLN A 78 -14.58 -9.97 -9.16
C GLN A 78 -13.75 -9.09 -10.11
N ARG A 79 -13.89 -7.76 -10.06
CA ARG A 79 -13.09 -6.87 -10.91
C ARG A 79 -11.63 -6.89 -10.50
N VAL A 80 -10.74 -6.75 -11.46
CA VAL A 80 -9.34 -6.36 -11.21
C VAL A 80 -9.31 -4.97 -10.58
N ALA A 81 -8.24 -4.64 -9.88
CA ALA A 81 -8.02 -3.27 -9.44
C ALA A 81 -7.74 -2.35 -10.66
N LEU A 82 -8.38 -1.18 -10.68
CA LEU A 82 -8.03 -0.07 -11.57
C LEU A 82 -7.27 0.96 -10.76
N VAL A 83 -6.05 1.28 -11.16
CA VAL A 83 -5.27 2.38 -10.57
C VAL A 83 -5.22 3.52 -11.55
N VAL A 84 -5.58 4.71 -11.09
CA VAL A 84 -5.50 5.96 -11.88
C VAL A 84 -4.49 6.89 -11.24
N LYS A 85 -3.46 7.30 -12.01
CA LYS A 85 -2.47 8.26 -11.55
C LYS A 85 -3.04 9.68 -11.65
N ILE A 86 -3.36 10.31 -10.51
CA ILE A 86 -4.04 11.60 -10.44
C ILE A 86 -3.05 12.69 -10.02
N ASP A 87 -3.17 13.85 -10.67
CA ASP A 87 -2.38 15.06 -10.45
C ASP A 87 -2.81 15.75 -9.14
N ASN A 88 -1.83 16.27 -8.38
CA ASN A 88 -2.10 17.10 -7.21
C ASN A 88 -1.50 18.52 -7.32
N HIS A 89 -1.18 18.96 -8.53
CA HIS A 89 -0.81 20.37 -8.77
C HIS A 89 -1.96 21.31 -8.36
N PRO A 90 -1.71 22.53 -7.86
CA PRO A 90 -2.77 23.49 -7.56
C PRO A 90 -3.79 23.67 -8.68
N ASP A 91 -3.35 23.73 -9.93
CA ASP A 91 -4.21 23.90 -11.12
C ASP A 91 -5.02 22.64 -11.49
N ALA A 92 -4.71 21.48 -10.85
CA ALA A 92 -5.45 20.24 -11.03
C ALA A 92 -6.65 20.10 -10.08
N ARG A 93 -6.80 21.00 -9.10
CA ARG A 93 -7.82 20.90 -8.05
C ARG A 93 -9.07 21.73 -8.37
N PRO A 94 -10.28 21.27 -7.96
CA PRO A 94 -10.59 19.96 -7.37
C PRO A 94 -10.44 18.83 -8.38
N GLN A 95 -9.99 17.64 -7.93
CA GLN A 95 -9.92 16.44 -8.75
C GLN A 95 -11.28 15.74 -8.81
N SER A 96 -11.47 14.84 -9.78
CA SER A 96 -12.66 14.02 -9.90
C SER A 96 -12.34 12.57 -9.58
N GLY A 97 -13.20 11.92 -8.77
CA GLY A 97 -13.15 10.50 -8.46
C GLY A 97 -12.40 10.14 -7.17
N LEU A 98 -11.75 11.08 -6.47
CA LEU A 98 -11.02 10.78 -5.24
C LEU A 98 -11.93 10.20 -4.16
N ASN A 99 -13.15 10.73 -4.01
CA ASN A 99 -14.13 10.23 -3.03
C ASN A 99 -14.84 8.93 -3.46
N GLN A 100 -14.52 8.39 -4.65
CA GLN A 100 -15.00 7.09 -5.12
C GLN A 100 -13.91 6.01 -5.11
N ALA A 101 -12.66 6.39 -4.85
CA ALA A 101 -11.56 5.44 -4.73
C ALA A 101 -11.70 4.59 -3.45
N ASP A 102 -11.38 3.32 -3.54
CA ASP A 102 -11.33 2.39 -2.41
C ASP A 102 -10.09 2.62 -1.55
N ILE A 103 -8.92 2.77 -2.21
CA ILE A 103 -7.65 3.14 -1.60
C ILE A 103 -7.04 4.28 -2.40
N VAL A 104 -6.42 5.25 -1.74
CA VAL A 104 -5.58 6.25 -2.38
C VAL A 104 -4.20 6.23 -1.74
N PHE A 105 -3.17 5.97 -2.53
CA PHE A 105 -1.77 6.18 -2.11
C PHE A 105 -1.34 7.59 -2.50
N GLU A 106 -0.82 8.35 -1.54
CA GLU A 106 -0.22 9.67 -1.78
C GLU A 106 1.30 9.56 -1.71
N GLU A 107 1.95 9.95 -2.78
CA GLU A 107 3.38 9.80 -3.02
C GLU A 107 4.05 11.15 -3.22
N ASN A 108 5.26 11.32 -2.66
CA ASN A 108 6.10 12.46 -2.99
C ASN A 108 6.61 12.39 -4.44
N VAL A 109 6.54 13.50 -5.14
CA VAL A 109 7.14 13.71 -6.47
C VAL A 109 7.65 15.16 -6.54
N GLU A 110 8.82 15.41 -7.03
CA GLU A 110 9.44 16.73 -7.30
C GLU A 110 8.77 17.94 -6.58
N GLN A 111 8.84 18.01 -5.26
CA GLN A 111 8.25 19.07 -4.38
C GLN A 111 6.71 19.16 -4.40
N LEU A 112 6.04 18.16 -4.92
CA LEU A 112 4.61 17.98 -4.90
C LEU A 112 4.28 16.54 -4.50
N THR A 113 2.99 16.23 -4.43
CA THR A 113 2.53 14.85 -4.34
C THR A 113 1.72 14.46 -5.58
N ARG A 114 1.53 13.15 -5.77
CA ARG A 114 0.57 12.57 -6.70
C ARG A 114 -0.20 11.46 -6.01
N PHE A 115 -1.37 11.17 -6.57
CA PHE A 115 -2.21 10.11 -6.07
C PHE A 115 -2.19 8.92 -7.03
N ALA A 116 -2.00 7.71 -6.48
CA ALA A 116 -2.37 6.48 -7.13
C ALA A 116 -3.73 6.06 -6.53
N ALA A 117 -4.82 6.46 -7.18
CA ALA A 117 -6.17 6.17 -6.74
C ALA A 117 -6.62 4.81 -7.26
N VAL A 118 -6.99 3.90 -6.35
CA VAL A 118 -7.33 2.51 -6.63
C VAL A 118 -8.83 2.31 -6.54
N PHE A 119 -9.40 1.73 -7.58
CA PHE A 119 -10.84 1.48 -7.72
C PHE A 119 -11.08 -0.01 -7.97
N GLN A 120 -12.09 -0.54 -7.35
CA GLN A 120 -12.69 -1.84 -7.61
C GLN A 120 -14.20 -1.76 -7.44
N THR A 121 -14.65 -1.14 -6.33
CA THR A 121 -16.07 -0.99 -5.99
C THR A 121 -16.77 -0.05 -6.98
N ASN A 122 -16.15 1.07 -7.31
CA ASN A 122 -16.71 2.10 -8.17
C ASN A 122 -15.92 2.24 -9.48
N ALA A 123 -16.60 2.80 -10.49
CA ALA A 123 -16.02 3.20 -11.77
C ALA A 123 -16.33 4.68 -12.03
N PRO A 124 -15.53 5.63 -11.53
CA PRO A 124 -15.84 7.06 -11.65
C PRO A 124 -15.78 7.55 -13.09
N ASP A 125 -16.81 8.26 -13.51
CA ASP A 125 -16.95 8.87 -14.83
C ASP A 125 -17.32 10.36 -14.66
N PRO A 126 -16.37 11.32 -14.79
CA PRO A 126 -14.94 11.12 -15.11
C PRO A 126 -14.04 10.90 -13.89
N VAL A 127 -12.79 10.48 -14.16
CA VAL A 127 -11.69 10.44 -13.20
C VAL A 127 -10.51 11.28 -13.68
N GLY A 128 -9.84 12.01 -12.78
CA GLY A 128 -8.67 12.81 -13.10
C GLY A 128 -8.57 14.15 -12.36
N PRO A 129 -7.69 15.08 -12.78
CA PRO A 129 -6.83 15.03 -13.98
C PRO A 129 -5.76 13.93 -13.88
N ILE A 130 -5.57 13.18 -14.97
CA ILE A 130 -4.61 12.09 -15.04
C ILE A 130 -3.21 12.62 -15.36
N ARG A 131 -2.21 12.06 -14.66
CA ARG A 131 -0.83 12.52 -14.73
C ARG A 131 0.14 11.37 -15.02
N SER A 132 1.42 11.77 -15.16
CA SER A 132 2.52 10.84 -15.44
C SER A 132 2.74 9.86 -14.29
N GLY A 133 3.05 8.62 -14.62
CA GLY A 133 3.55 7.63 -13.67
C GLY A 133 4.98 7.93 -13.21
N ARG A 134 5.44 7.15 -12.27
CA ARG A 134 6.79 7.13 -11.72
C ARG A 134 7.28 5.68 -11.61
N THR A 135 8.57 5.48 -11.49
CA THR A 135 9.14 4.13 -11.30
C THR A 135 8.65 3.47 -10.03
N GLN A 136 8.46 4.24 -8.96
CA GLN A 136 7.92 3.75 -7.68
C GLN A 136 6.52 3.12 -7.80
N ASP A 137 5.73 3.47 -8.80
CA ASP A 137 4.40 2.88 -9.02
C ASP A 137 4.50 1.35 -9.22
N VAL A 138 5.56 0.86 -9.85
CA VAL A 138 5.75 -0.57 -10.13
C VAL A 138 5.93 -1.37 -8.83
N GLU A 139 6.73 -0.84 -7.91
CA GLU A 139 6.93 -1.46 -6.60
C GLU A 139 5.69 -1.33 -5.72
N LEU A 140 5.16 -0.14 -5.59
CA LEU A 140 4.04 0.18 -4.70
C LEU A 140 2.79 -0.65 -4.98
N LEU A 141 2.42 -0.77 -6.26
CA LEU A 141 1.12 -1.30 -6.69
C LEU A 141 1.15 -2.82 -7.01
N GLY A 142 2.28 -3.48 -6.83
CA GLY A 142 2.46 -4.90 -7.20
C GLY A 142 1.49 -5.84 -6.48
N SER A 143 1.11 -5.54 -5.23
CA SER A 143 0.17 -6.36 -4.44
C SER A 143 -1.27 -6.36 -4.97
N LEU A 144 -1.59 -5.48 -5.92
CA LEU A 144 -2.94 -5.38 -6.50
C LEU A 144 -3.25 -6.42 -7.58
N ASN A 145 -2.38 -7.42 -7.77
CA ASN A 145 -2.58 -8.53 -8.69
C ASN A 145 -2.78 -8.09 -10.16
N LYS A 146 -1.71 -7.53 -10.75
CA LYS A 146 -1.70 -7.06 -12.16
C LYS A 146 -2.81 -6.04 -12.45
N PRO A 147 -2.84 -4.91 -11.74
CA PRO A 147 -3.90 -3.93 -11.91
C PRO A 147 -3.88 -3.30 -13.31
N ILE A 148 -5.03 -2.76 -13.73
CA ILE A 148 -5.06 -1.79 -14.83
C ILE A 148 -4.44 -0.51 -14.30
N PHE A 149 -3.36 -0.03 -14.93
CA PHE A 149 -2.67 1.19 -14.54
C PHE A 149 -2.90 2.31 -15.56
N ALA A 150 -3.82 3.23 -15.24
CA ALA A 150 -4.20 4.37 -16.07
C ALA A 150 -3.33 5.59 -15.75
N TRP A 151 -2.60 6.06 -16.75
CA TRP A 151 -1.62 7.13 -16.64
C TRP A 151 -1.48 7.94 -17.94
N SER A 152 -0.76 9.04 -17.90
CA SER A 152 -0.59 9.92 -19.07
C SER A 152 0.84 9.95 -19.63
N GLY A 153 1.61 8.89 -19.43
CA GLY A 153 3.00 8.78 -19.87
C GLY A 153 4.03 9.19 -18.82
N GLY A 154 5.28 9.31 -19.24
CA GLY A 154 6.43 9.67 -18.41
C GLY A 154 7.65 9.91 -19.30
N ASN A 155 8.83 10.14 -18.69
CA ASN A 155 10.07 10.13 -19.43
C ASN A 155 10.37 8.72 -20.01
N PRO A 156 11.34 8.55 -20.93
CA PRO A 156 11.61 7.26 -21.56
C PRO A 156 11.91 6.14 -20.55
N GLY A 157 12.63 6.42 -19.46
CA GLY A 157 12.98 5.44 -18.43
C GLY A 157 11.75 4.98 -17.63
N VAL A 158 10.91 5.91 -17.18
CA VAL A 158 9.64 5.61 -16.51
C VAL A 158 8.72 4.82 -17.45
N THR A 159 8.61 5.24 -18.72
CA THR A 159 7.79 4.55 -19.72
C THR A 159 8.25 3.10 -19.93
N LYS A 160 9.57 2.90 -20.01
CA LYS A 160 10.14 1.54 -20.10
C LYS A 160 9.82 0.72 -18.87
N ALA A 161 10.02 1.24 -17.66
CA ALA A 161 9.78 0.53 -16.41
C ALA A 161 8.31 0.07 -16.30
N ILE A 162 7.35 0.99 -16.54
CA ILE A 162 5.93 0.67 -16.47
C ILE A 162 5.50 -0.32 -17.56
N ASN A 163 5.96 -0.14 -18.80
CA ASN A 163 5.63 -1.06 -19.89
C ASN A 163 6.26 -2.46 -19.72
N SER A 164 7.31 -2.58 -18.92
CA SER A 164 7.95 -3.86 -18.60
C SER A 164 7.41 -4.51 -17.31
N SER A 165 6.48 -3.84 -16.62
CA SER A 165 5.82 -4.38 -15.44
C SER A 165 4.77 -5.44 -15.82
N ASP A 166 4.21 -6.08 -14.81
CA ASP A 166 3.09 -7.02 -14.95
C ASP A 166 1.71 -6.34 -14.99
N PHE A 167 1.65 -5.01 -15.04
CA PHE A 167 0.41 -4.24 -15.10
C PHE A 167 -0.28 -4.36 -16.47
N VAL A 168 -1.60 -4.23 -16.46
CA VAL A 168 -2.36 -3.90 -17.67
C VAL A 168 -2.18 -2.42 -17.96
N VAL A 169 -1.20 -2.08 -18.79
CA VAL A 169 -0.77 -0.69 -19.01
C VAL A 169 -1.79 0.07 -19.86
N ALA A 170 -2.38 1.12 -19.29
CA ALA A 170 -3.42 1.95 -19.89
C ALA A 170 -2.95 3.42 -20.02
N ASN A 171 -2.13 3.72 -21.04
CA ASN A 171 -1.80 5.12 -21.33
C ASN A 171 -2.99 5.80 -22.02
N VAL A 172 -3.68 6.69 -21.29
CA VAL A 172 -4.91 7.35 -21.74
C VAL A 172 -4.70 8.39 -22.85
N GLN A 173 -3.46 8.71 -23.19
CA GLN A 173 -3.15 9.54 -24.35
C GLN A 173 -2.89 8.74 -25.63
N THR A 174 -2.64 7.43 -25.50
CA THR A 174 -2.25 6.54 -26.61
C THR A 174 -3.10 5.28 -26.68
N ASN A 175 -2.62 4.16 -26.11
CA ASN A 175 -3.25 2.84 -26.30
C ASN A 175 -4.62 2.68 -25.63
N ALA A 176 -4.90 3.41 -24.55
CA ALA A 176 -6.16 3.36 -23.83
C ALA A 176 -7.13 4.51 -24.20
N ARG A 177 -6.75 5.39 -25.11
CA ARG A 177 -7.52 6.62 -25.39
C ARG A 177 -8.95 6.34 -25.84
N GLN A 178 -9.15 5.36 -26.69
CA GLN A 178 -10.48 5.04 -27.22
C GLN A 178 -11.35 4.37 -26.15
N GLN A 179 -10.84 3.37 -25.44
CA GLN A 179 -11.57 2.65 -24.39
C GLN A 179 -11.90 3.55 -23.22
N SER A 180 -10.95 4.36 -22.79
CA SER A 180 -11.10 5.29 -21.68
C SER A 180 -11.91 6.54 -22.01
N GLN A 181 -12.26 6.75 -23.27
CA GLN A 181 -12.92 7.98 -23.74
C GLN A 181 -12.24 9.25 -23.17
N SER A 182 -10.90 9.24 -23.14
CA SER A 182 -10.13 10.30 -22.53
C SER A 182 -10.26 11.62 -23.30
N TYR A 183 -10.32 12.71 -22.55
CA TYR A 183 -10.46 14.05 -23.09
C TYR A 183 -9.69 15.07 -22.26
N ARG A 184 -9.43 16.24 -22.87
CA ARG A 184 -8.92 17.41 -22.13
C ARG A 184 -10.06 18.38 -21.86
N SER A 185 -10.31 18.67 -20.58
CA SER A 185 -11.26 19.71 -20.19
C SER A 185 -10.76 21.07 -20.71
N ARG A 186 -11.71 21.93 -21.08
CA ARG A 186 -11.45 23.31 -21.47
C ARG A 186 -11.38 24.27 -20.29
N ASP A 187 -11.76 23.81 -19.10
CA ASP A 187 -11.84 24.62 -17.88
C ASP A 187 -10.47 24.85 -17.24
N ARG A 188 -9.45 24.16 -17.72
CA ARG A 188 -8.08 24.20 -17.18
C ARG A 188 -7.04 24.11 -18.30
N ALA A 189 -5.87 24.66 -18.01
CA ALA A 189 -4.73 24.55 -18.92
C ALA A 189 -4.10 23.14 -18.89
N ALA A 190 -3.58 22.69 -20.03
CA ALA A 190 -2.69 21.53 -20.04
C ALA A 190 -1.42 21.85 -19.24
N PRO A 191 -0.85 20.86 -18.51
CA PRO A 191 -1.15 19.44 -18.54
C PRO A 191 -2.18 18.99 -17.45
N HIS A 192 -2.82 19.90 -16.73
CA HIS A 192 -3.64 19.66 -15.53
C HIS A 192 -5.13 19.42 -15.85
N ASN A 193 -5.44 18.92 -17.04
CA ASN A 193 -6.80 18.88 -17.57
C ASN A 193 -7.19 17.60 -18.32
N LEU A 194 -6.42 16.52 -18.19
CA LEU A 194 -6.68 15.24 -18.86
C LEU A 194 -7.54 14.33 -17.98
N TYR A 195 -8.69 13.92 -18.49
CA TYR A 195 -9.65 13.05 -17.80
C TYR A 195 -9.94 11.80 -18.62
N ALA A 196 -10.46 10.78 -17.95
CA ALA A 196 -10.92 9.53 -18.58
C ALA A 196 -12.20 9.03 -17.92
N GLN A 197 -12.89 8.08 -18.57
CA GLN A 197 -14.00 7.35 -18.02
C GLN A 197 -13.47 6.06 -17.36
N GLY A 198 -13.68 5.92 -16.06
CA GLY A 198 -13.25 4.74 -15.30
C GLY A 198 -13.96 3.46 -15.76
N SER A 199 -15.25 3.57 -16.13
CA SER A 199 -16.01 2.45 -16.69
C SER A 199 -15.37 1.92 -17.98
N GLY A 200 -14.92 2.81 -18.85
CA GLY A 200 -14.20 2.44 -20.08
C GLY A 200 -12.83 1.82 -19.80
N LEU A 201 -12.11 2.28 -18.79
CA LEU A 201 -10.82 1.69 -18.40
C LEU A 201 -10.98 0.25 -17.91
N PHE A 202 -12.04 -0.08 -17.17
CA PHE A 202 -12.29 -1.45 -16.74
C PHE A 202 -12.49 -2.44 -17.91
N THR A 203 -12.90 -1.98 -19.08
CA THR A 203 -13.03 -2.86 -20.28
C THR A 203 -11.69 -3.36 -20.81
N MET A 204 -10.57 -2.80 -20.32
CA MET A 204 -9.22 -3.26 -20.68
C MET A 204 -8.77 -4.49 -19.89
N ALA A 205 -9.54 -4.92 -18.89
CA ALA A 205 -9.22 -6.14 -18.14
C ALA A 205 -9.08 -7.35 -19.09
N PRO A 206 -7.97 -8.10 -19.04
CA PRO A 206 -7.82 -9.27 -19.86
C PRO A 206 -8.78 -10.39 -19.41
N GLU A 207 -9.12 -11.29 -20.31
CA GLU A 207 -9.90 -12.48 -19.95
C GLU A 207 -9.19 -13.29 -18.87
N GLY A 208 -9.94 -13.76 -17.87
CA GLY A 208 -9.41 -14.52 -16.74
C GLY A 208 -8.66 -13.67 -15.70
N ALA A 209 -8.69 -12.34 -15.82
CA ALA A 209 -8.14 -11.47 -14.78
C ALA A 209 -8.91 -11.65 -13.45
N THR A 210 -8.18 -11.61 -12.35
CA THR A 210 -8.71 -11.88 -11.01
C THR A 210 -8.61 -10.65 -10.10
N PRO A 211 -9.47 -10.56 -9.06
CA PRO A 211 -9.45 -9.42 -8.15
C PRO A 211 -8.13 -9.35 -7.34
N PRO A 212 -7.82 -8.18 -6.75
CA PRO A 212 -6.71 -8.06 -5.83
C PRO A 212 -6.96 -8.90 -4.56
N PRO A 213 -5.91 -9.33 -3.84
CA PRO A 213 -6.06 -9.89 -2.51
C PRO A 213 -6.48 -8.81 -1.50
N LEU A 214 -6.92 -9.24 -0.33
CA LEU A 214 -7.18 -8.35 0.81
C LEU A 214 -5.93 -7.50 1.09
N GLN A 215 -6.08 -6.16 1.10
CA GLN A 215 -4.94 -5.25 1.26
C GLN A 215 -4.64 -4.93 2.73
N PHE A 216 -5.65 -4.93 3.60
CA PHE A 216 -5.52 -4.63 5.02
C PHE A 216 -6.36 -5.59 5.86
N ASN A 217 -6.04 -5.70 7.14
CA ASN A 217 -6.91 -6.37 8.11
C ASN A 217 -7.99 -5.40 8.57
N TYR A 218 -9.25 -5.83 8.57
CA TYR A 218 -10.38 -5.00 8.96
C TYR A 218 -11.03 -5.52 10.24
N ARG A 219 -11.55 -4.60 11.05
CA ARG A 219 -12.38 -4.93 12.21
C ARG A 219 -13.66 -5.61 11.75
N LYS A 220 -14.14 -6.55 12.56
CA LYS A 220 -15.46 -7.15 12.37
C LYS A 220 -16.54 -6.17 12.84
N GLU A 221 -17.76 -6.36 12.37
CA GLU A 221 -18.91 -5.60 12.85
C GLU A 221 -19.04 -5.75 14.38
N GLY A 222 -19.27 -4.63 15.08
CA GLY A 222 -19.34 -4.57 16.54
C GLY A 222 -17.99 -4.63 17.26
N GLN A 223 -16.88 -4.87 16.57
CA GLN A 223 -15.55 -4.83 17.17
C GLN A 223 -15.10 -3.39 17.38
N ALA A 224 -14.81 -3.02 18.63
CA ALA A 224 -14.34 -1.69 18.97
C ALA A 224 -12.96 -1.39 18.35
N SER A 225 -12.70 -0.12 18.00
CA SER A 225 -11.38 0.34 17.61
C SER A 225 -10.45 0.36 18.83
N THR A 226 -9.18 0.01 18.61
CA THR A 226 -8.10 0.06 19.60
C THR A 226 -7.25 1.31 19.41
N GLY A 227 -6.31 1.56 20.31
CA GLY A 227 -5.39 2.69 20.25
C GLY A 227 -5.86 3.89 21.07
N ASP A 228 -5.03 4.94 21.04
CA ASP A 228 -5.24 6.18 21.77
C ASP A 228 -6.20 7.12 21.04
N SER A 229 -6.92 7.97 21.77
CA SER A 229 -7.78 8.98 21.16
C SER A 229 -6.96 9.97 20.35
N SER A 230 -7.40 10.29 19.13
CA SER A 230 -6.69 11.19 18.23
C SER A 230 -7.65 12.01 17.38
N GLY A 231 -7.38 13.33 17.29
CA GLY A 231 -8.10 14.23 16.39
C GLY A 231 -7.67 14.10 14.91
N GLY A 232 -6.66 13.28 14.61
CA GLY A 232 -6.13 13.09 13.27
C GLY A 232 -4.62 13.21 13.17
N VAL A 233 -4.11 13.72 12.02
CA VAL A 233 -2.68 13.82 11.76
C VAL A 233 -2.35 15.01 10.86
N ASP A 234 -1.25 15.67 11.16
CA ASP A 234 -0.57 16.63 10.29
C ASP A 234 0.68 15.98 9.68
N LEU A 235 0.88 16.17 8.37
CA LEU A 235 1.99 15.62 7.61
C LEU A 235 2.66 16.70 6.76
N LYS A 236 3.98 16.57 6.63
CA LYS A 236 4.77 17.36 5.69
C LYS A 236 5.23 16.45 4.54
N MET A 237 4.52 16.50 3.43
CA MET A 237 4.78 15.71 2.22
C MET A 237 5.61 16.57 1.24
N ASP A 238 6.96 16.53 1.36
CA ASP A 238 7.91 17.40 0.66
C ASP A 238 7.45 18.89 0.65
N GLY A 239 6.98 19.41 -0.48
CA GLY A 239 6.48 20.79 -0.62
C GLY A 239 5.00 20.98 -0.23
N VAL A 240 4.33 19.96 0.29
CA VAL A 240 2.89 19.96 0.58
C VAL A 240 2.61 19.66 2.05
N ASN A 241 1.91 20.57 2.73
CA ASN A 241 1.37 20.29 4.06
C ASN A 241 -0.01 19.63 3.92
N VAL A 242 -0.16 18.45 4.48
CA VAL A 242 -1.40 17.68 4.53
C VAL A 242 -1.90 17.60 5.97
N SER A 243 -3.19 17.71 6.17
CA SER A 243 -3.83 17.50 7.46
C SER A 243 -5.08 16.65 7.30
N TRP A 244 -5.20 15.66 8.15
CA TRP A 244 -6.41 14.86 8.29
C TRP A 244 -7.02 15.13 9.65
N LYS A 245 -8.30 15.49 9.69
CA LYS A 245 -9.01 15.79 10.93
C LYS A 245 -10.22 14.89 11.07
N PHE A 246 -10.33 14.23 12.21
CA PHE A 246 -11.48 13.38 12.51
C PHE A 246 -12.76 14.21 12.67
N ASP A 247 -13.79 13.85 11.97
CA ASP A 247 -15.15 14.39 12.09
C ASP A 247 -16.03 13.33 12.76
N ALA A 248 -16.27 13.51 14.06
CA ALA A 248 -17.06 12.57 14.84
C ALA A 248 -18.54 12.48 14.34
N GLY A 249 -19.04 13.51 13.67
CA GLY A 249 -20.40 13.51 13.11
C GLY A 249 -20.58 12.54 11.95
N SER A 250 -19.52 12.34 11.14
CA SER A 250 -19.52 11.40 10.03
C SER A 250 -18.73 10.11 10.29
N GLY A 251 -17.95 10.05 11.39
CA GLY A 251 -17.02 8.96 11.67
C GLY A 251 -15.86 8.85 10.70
N LYS A 252 -15.49 9.94 10.03
CA LYS A 252 -14.46 9.96 8.97
C LYS A 252 -13.42 11.03 9.21
N TYR A 253 -12.26 10.85 8.58
CA TYR A 253 -11.21 11.86 8.50
C TYR A 253 -11.42 12.76 7.29
N ARG A 254 -11.40 14.09 7.48
CA ARG A 254 -11.51 15.12 6.44
C ARG A 254 -10.13 15.60 6.05
N ARG A 255 -9.85 15.61 4.73
CA ARG A 255 -8.55 16.04 4.22
C ARG A 255 -8.46 17.54 4.02
N PHE A 256 -7.33 18.10 4.46
CA PHE A 256 -6.92 19.48 4.19
C PHE A 256 -5.55 19.48 3.52
N GLN A 257 -5.32 20.44 2.64
CA GLN A 257 -4.03 20.63 1.99
C GLN A 257 -3.64 22.10 2.03
N SER A 258 -2.44 22.39 2.58
CA SER A 258 -1.95 23.76 2.78
C SER A 258 -2.97 24.64 3.50
N GLY A 259 -3.61 24.11 4.55
CA GLY A 259 -4.59 24.78 5.39
C GLY A 259 -5.98 24.96 4.80
N LYS A 260 -6.24 24.47 3.58
CA LYS A 260 -7.55 24.55 2.92
C LYS A 260 -8.20 23.18 2.79
N ALA A 261 -9.53 23.11 2.87
CA ALA A 261 -10.28 21.88 2.58
C ALA A 261 -9.92 21.38 1.17
N HIS A 262 -9.54 20.12 1.07
CA HIS A 262 -9.27 19.48 -0.22
C HIS A 262 -10.56 18.85 -0.72
N ASN A 263 -11.01 19.24 -1.90
CA ASN A 263 -12.31 18.84 -2.43
C ASN A 263 -12.17 17.92 -3.65
N ASP A 264 -13.04 16.92 -3.71
CA ASP A 264 -13.45 16.22 -4.92
C ASP A 264 -14.48 17.08 -5.67
N ALA A 265 -14.40 17.09 -6.99
CA ALA A 265 -15.24 17.98 -7.82
C ALA A 265 -16.74 17.68 -7.72
N ALA A 266 -17.13 16.44 -7.50
CA ALA A 266 -18.53 15.99 -7.45
C ALA A 266 -19.04 15.75 -6.02
N LEU A 267 -18.17 15.27 -5.12
CA LEU A 267 -18.59 14.71 -3.83
C LEU A 267 -18.14 15.54 -2.61
N GLY A 268 -17.67 16.77 -2.84
CA GLY A 268 -17.30 17.67 -1.76
C GLY A 268 -15.96 17.37 -1.13
N GLN A 269 -15.76 17.68 0.16
CA GLN A 269 -14.47 17.52 0.80
C GLN A 269 -14.03 16.05 0.80
N VAL A 270 -12.77 15.80 0.42
CA VAL A 270 -12.14 14.47 0.45
C VAL A 270 -12.15 13.94 1.86
N ASP A 271 -12.66 12.72 2.00
CA ASP A 271 -12.72 12.00 3.27
C ASP A 271 -12.21 10.56 3.14
N ALA A 272 -11.93 9.93 4.28
CA ALA A 272 -11.60 8.51 4.38
C ALA A 272 -12.06 7.96 5.73
N SER A 273 -12.38 6.67 5.78
CA SER A 273 -12.66 5.95 7.05
C SER A 273 -11.37 5.71 7.82
N ASN A 274 -10.26 5.53 7.09
CA ASN A 274 -8.94 5.28 7.66
C ASN A 274 -7.90 6.16 6.98
N VAL A 275 -6.92 6.63 7.76
CA VAL A 275 -5.67 7.20 7.26
C VAL A 275 -4.53 6.32 7.77
N VAL A 276 -3.80 5.72 6.86
CA VAL A 276 -2.61 4.92 7.14
C VAL A 276 -1.40 5.75 6.76
N VAL A 277 -0.48 5.95 7.68
CA VAL A 277 0.80 6.58 7.40
C VAL A 277 1.86 5.50 7.40
N LEU A 278 2.56 5.35 6.28
CA LEU A 278 3.73 4.49 6.15
C LEU A 278 4.95 5.40 6.05
N VAL A 279 5.80 5.38 7.06
CA VAL A 279 7.08 6.11 7.02
C VAL A 279 8.04 5.29 6.17
N VAL A 280 8.47 5.87 5.05
CA VAL A 280 9.30 5.21 4.05
C VAL A 280 10.53 6.05 3.72
N ASP A 281 11.62 5.38 3.35
CA ASP A 281 12.78 6.04 2.78
C ASP A 281 12.50 6.45 1.32
N TYR A 282 13.09 7.57 0.91
CA TYR A 282 13.06 8.04 -0.47
C TYR A 282 14.47 8.16 -1.01
N VAL A 283 14.73 7.50 -2.12
CA VAL A 283 16.00 7.58 -2.86
C VAL A 283 15.77 8.26 -4.20
N PRO A 284 16.80 8.79 -4.87
CA PRO A 284 16.66 9.26 -6.25
C PRO A 284 16.24 8.12 -7.19
N SER A 285 15.26 8.35 -8.06
CA SER A 285 14.86 7.36 -9.05
C SER A 285 16.02 7.02 -10.00
N PRO A 286 16.22 5.75 -10.36
CA PRO A 286 17.32 5.32 -11.24
C PRO A 286 17.23 5.90 -12.67
N VAL A 287 16.07 6.42 -13.07
CA VAL A 287 15.82 6.95 -14.41
C VAL A 287 15.61 8.47 -14.43
N ASP A 288 15.50 9.09 -13.25
CA ASP A 288 15.36 10.54 -13.08
C ASP A 288 15.74 10.95 -11.67
N THR A 289 16.98 11.34 -11.46
CA THR A 289 17.52 11.64 -10.12
C THR A 289 16.84 12.82 -9.41
N LYS A 290 16.02 13.60 -10.11
CA LYS A 290 15.21 14.67 -9.50
C LYS A 290 13.90 14.14 -8.91
N SER A 291 13.44 12.98 -9.38
CA SER A 291 12.22 12.32 -8.85
C SER A 291 12.58 11.47 -7.65
N PRO A 292 11.94 11.68 -6.49
CA PRO A 292 12.06 10.76 -5.36
C PRO A 292 11.38 9.43 -5.67
N GLU A 293 11.93 8.34 -5.15
CA GLU A 293 11.39 6.98 -5.26
C GLU A 293 11.23 6.37 -3.88
N ALA A 294 9.98 6.19 -3.47
CA ALA A 294 9.62 5.58 -2.19
C ALA A 294 10.06 4.13 -2.13
N GLN A 295 10.74 3.74 -1.06
CA GLN A 295 11.16 2.36 -0.81
C GLN A 295 10.02 1.66 -0.05
N THR A 296 9.21 0.88 -0.78
CA THR A 296 7.99 0.26 -0.26
C THR A 296 8.12 -1.24 -0.01
N THR A 297 9.33 -1.78 -0.07
CA THR A 297 9.70 -3.14 0.34
C THR A 297 10.68 -3.05 1.50
N GLY A 298 10.49 -3.87 2.53
CA GLY A 298 11.25 -3.82 3.78
C GLY A 298 10.35 -3.62 4.99
N THR A 299 10.73 -2.70 5.87
CA THR A 299 9.99 -2.36 7.10
C THR A 299 10.17 -0.88 7.43
N GLY A 300 9.23 -0.32 8.16
CA GLY A 300 9.29 1.05 8.66
C GLY A 300 8.20 1.31 9.69
N GLU A 301 8.19 2.51 10.25
CA GLU A 301 7.19 2.99 11.19
C GLU A 301 5.83 3.13 10.50
N ALA A 302 4.75 2.83 11.22
CA ALA A 302 3.38 2.96 10.73
C ALA A 302 2.45 3.57 11.76
N TYR A 303 1.47 4.35 11.28
CA TYR A 303 0.34 4.82 12.06
C TYR A 303 -0.95 4.47 11.35
N VAL A 304 -1.94 3.98 12.09
CA VAL A 304 -3.30 3.75 11.59
C VAL A 304 -4.26 4.65 12.36
N PHE A 305 -4.81 5.65 11.68
CA PHE A 305 -5.87 6.50 12.19
C PHE A 305 -7.21 5.94 11.73
N SER A 306 -8.07 5.55 12.68
CA SER A 306 -9.34 4.90 12.44
C SER A 306 -10.30 5.18 13.58
N ASP A 307 -11.53 5.63 13.26
CA ASP A 307 -12.60 5.86 14.26
C ASP A 307 -12.19 6.81 15.42
N GLY A 308 -11.47 7.90 15.10
CA GLY A 308 -11.02 8.90 16.09
C GLY A 308 -9.92 8.41 17.02
N LYS A 309 -9.23 7.35 16.64
CA LYS A 309 -8.11 6.77 17.39
C LYS A 309 -6.88 6.61 16.50
N VAL A 310 -5.72 6.46 17.13
CA VAL A 310 -4.46 6.15 16.48
C VAL A 310 -3.82 4.91 17.11
N VAL A 311 -3.35 4.00 16.27
CA VAL A 311 -2.46 2.90 16.65
C VAL A 311 -1.12 3.14 15.99
N HIS A 312 -0.05 3.10 16.78
CA HIS A 312 1.34 3.16 16.34
C HIS A 312 1.93 1.76 16.24
N GLY A 313 2.91 1.58 15.35
CA GLY A 313 3.61 0.32 15.17
C GLY A 313 4.50 0.31 13.94
N THR A 314 4.57 -0.80 13.25
CA THR A 314 5.44 -1.00 12.09
C THR A 314 4.67 -1.57 10.89
N TRP A 315 5.11 -1.18 9.70
CA TRP A 315 4.76 -1.89 8.47
C TRP A 315 5.90 -2.81 8.06
N THR A 316 5.54 -3.96 7.46
CA THR A 316 6.49 -4.85 6.79
C THR A 316 5.96 -5.29 5.44
N ARG A 317 6.84 -5.43 4.45
CA ARG A 317 6.54 -5.92 3.12
C ARG A 317 7.79 -6.55 2.53
N ASN A 318 7.82 -7.88 2.44
CA ASN A 318 9.02 -8.62 2.03
C ASN A 318 9.18 -8.71 0.50
N ASP A 319 8.10 -8.53 -0.23
CA ASP A 319 8.06 -8.57 -1.69
C ASP A 319 6.99 -7.62 -2.21
N ARG A 320 7.21 -6.99 -3.37
CA ARG A 320 6.27 -6.05 -3.97
C ARG A 320 4.89 -6.66 -4.28
N LEU A 321 4.80 -7.99 -4.43
CA LEU A 321 3.54 -8.69 -4.70
C LEU A 321 2.72 -8.95 -3.43
N ASN A 322 3.29 -8.70 -2.25
CA ASN A 322 2.59 -8.86 -0.99
C ASN A 322 1.93 -7.56 -0.55
N PRO A 323 0.73 -7.59 0.06
CA PRO A 323 0.18 -6.46 0.80
C PRO A 323 1.09 -6.02 1.94
N PHE A 324 0.93 -4.78 2.41
CA PHE A 324 1.59 -4.32 3.63
C PHE A 324 1.01 -5.05 4.85
N THR A 325 1.88 -5.58 5.70
CA THR A 325 1.50 -6.09 7.03
C THR A 325 1.71 -4.97 8.03
N LEU A 326 0.66 -4.63 8.80
CA LEU A 326 0.68 -3.59 9.81
C LEU A 326 0.59 -4.24 11.20
N THR A 327 1.59 -3.99 12.05
CA THR A 327 1.71 -4.59 13.38
C THR A 327 1.87 -3.50 14.42
N ALA A 328 1.02 -3.47 15.43
CA ALA A 328 1.10 -2.52 16.55
C ALA A 328 2.33 -2.80 17.45
N ASP A 329 2.71 -1.85 18.28
CA ASP A 329 3.86 -1.96 19.20
C ASP A 329 3.76 -3.14 20.17
N ASP A 330 2.55 -3.61 20.49
CA ASP A 330 2.30 -4.78 21.32
C ASP A 330 2.36 -6.12 20.55
N GLY A 331 2.68 -6.08 19.25
CA GLY A 331 2.77 -7.24 18.36
C GLY A 331 1.43 -7.70 17.78
N THR A 332 0.32 -7.04 18.06
CA THR A 332 -0.98 -7.38 17.50
C THR A 332 -1.19 -6.76 16.10
N PRO A 333 -2.02 -7.37 15.22
CA PRO A 333 -2.37 -6.76 13.95
C PRO A 333 -3.12 -5.43 14.12
N MET A 334 -2.71 -4.40 13.39
CA MET A 334 -3.48 -3.15 13.31
C MET A 334 -4.71 -3.36 12.42
N LEU A 335 -5.90 -3.07 12.94
CA LEU A 335 -7.17 -3.31 12.26
C LEU A 335 -7.79 -1.98 11.82
N LEU A 336 -8.17 -1.91 10.54
CA LEU A 336 -8.85 -0.79 9.94
C LEU A 336 -10.38 -0.89 10.12
N THR A 337 -11.09 0.23 10.14
CA THR A 337 -12.54 0.27 9.97
C THR A 337 -12.90 -0.11 8.53
N PRO A 338 -13.87 -1.01 8.27
CA PRO A 338 -14.35 -1.23 6.92
C PRO A 338 -14.75 0.09 6.24
N GLY A 339 -14.20 0.36 5.06
CA GLY A 339 -14.41 1.60 4.33
C GLY A 339 -13.17 2.03 3.54
N ARG A 340 -13.25 3.24 2.98
CA ARG A 340 -12.17 3.81 2.16
C ARG A 340 -10.95 4.13 3.01
N THR A 341 -9.77 3.88 2.43
CA THR A 341 -8.48 4.11 3.09
C THR A 341 -7.61 5.07 2.28
N TRP A 342 -7.01 6.05 2.97
CA TRP A 342 -5.96 6.87 2.40
C TRP A 342 -4.61 6.47 3.01
N VAL A 343 -3.61 6.25 2.16
CA VAL A 343 -2.27 5.83 2.56
C VAL A 343 -1.29 6.94 2.21
N GLU A 344 -0.65 7.51 3.22
CA GLU A 344 0.38 8.53 3.09
C GLU A 344 1.76 7.86 3.12
N LEU A 345 2.55 8.00 2.05
CA LEU A 345 3.96 7.57 2.03
C LEU A 345 4.82 8.70 2.57
N ALA A 346 4.94 8.78 3.89
CA ALA A 346 5.57 9.87 4.60
C ALA A 346 7.10 9.67 4.71
N ARG A 347 7.86 10.77 4.81
CA ARG A 347 9.27 10.72 5.20
C ARG A 347 9.41 10.57 6.72
N THR A 348 10.58 10.15 7.17
CA THR A 348 10.96 10.20 8.58
C THR A 348 10.76 11.62 9.12
N ASP A 349 10.30 11.75 10.36
CA ASP A 349 10.04 13.01 11.08
C ASP A 349 9.03 13.97 10.41
N SER A 350 8.19 13.46 9.49
CA SER A 350 7.20 14.28 8.79
C SER A 350 5.76 14.10 9.29
N THR A 351 5.54 13.25 10.30
CA THR A 351 4.23 12.86 10.84
C THR A 351 4.02 13.40 12.25
N THR A 352 2.90 14.07 12.47
CA THR A 352 2.53 14.62 13.80
C THR A 352 1.09 14.22 14.11
N PRO A 353 0.84 13.18 14.95
CA PRO A 353 -0.50 12.87 15.43
C PRO A 353 -1.10 14.05 16.21
N LEU A 354 -2.38 14.31 15.98
CA LEU A 354 -3.11 15.38 16.68
C LEU A 354 -3.78 14.80 17.93
N GLY A 355 -3.76 15.57 19.02
CA GLY A 355 -4.54 15.24 20.22
C GLY A 355 -6.04 15.17 19.93
N ALA A 356 -6.79 14.51 20.85
CA ALA A 356 -8.24 14.36 20.75
C ALA A 356 -8.97 15.70 20.93
#